data_5ee7ceb165d76096efcc6f003764c03a
#
_entry.id   5ee7ceb165d76096efcc6f003764c03a
#
_cell.length_a   1.000
_cell.length_b   1.000
_cell.length_c   1.000
_cell.angle_alpha   90.00
_cell.angle_beta   90.00
_cell.angle_gamma   90.00
#
_symmetry.space_group_name_H-M   'P 1'
#
loop_
_entity.id
_entity.type
_entity.pdbx_description
1 polymer ?
#
loop_
_entity_poly.entity_id
_entity_poly.type
_entity_poly.pdbx_seq_one_letter_code
_entity_poly.pdbx_strand_id
1 'polypeptide(L)'
;PVCSSAASDVYKRQALLGVTIAYTLDFNIAVAIFITSSIIALILVKLERKTNLPGDALLGLLAHSSLAVGLVVIGFLTFIRFDIMGLLFGDILAVTTDDLLIIWIGGAIILLVLKLIWKPLFASTVNYELAEAEGLKPDRAKAIFTILIAAIIAISIKMVGLLLITGLLIIPTAMARNISDNPQKMVIFSIIGGLLSVFLGLFSSLEFNTPSGPSIVAAALILSLIHISEHTRRVRI
;
A
#
# COMPACT_ATOMS: atom_id res chain seq x y z
N PRO A 1 -12.81 -8.72 1.32
CA PRO A 1 -11.80 -8.13 2.21
C PRO A 1 -10.39 -8.67 2.00
N VAL A 2 -10.22 -9.81 1.36
CA VAL A 2 -8.92 -10.37 0.96
C VAL A 2 -8.27 -9.54 -0.15
N CYS A 3 -9.06 -8.80 -0.91
CA CYS A 3 -8.60 -8.02 -2.07
C CYS A 3 -7.61 -6.89 -1.70
N SER A 4 -7.67 -6.34 -0.48
CA SER A 4 -6.78 -5.23 -0.07
C SER A 4 -5.38 -5.72 0.31
N SER A 5 -5.25 -6.88 0.94
CA SER A 5 -3.94 -7.45 1.30
C SER A 5 -3.21 -8.02 0.06
N ALA A 6 -3.95 -8.72 -0.80
CA ALA A 6 -3.40 -9.22 -2.06
C ALA A 6 -2.96 -8.07 -2.98
N ALA A 7 -3.73 -6.98 -3.06
CA ALA A 7 -3.35 -5.79 -3.82
C ALA A 7 -2.05 -5.18 -3.31
N SER A 8 -1.86 -5.05 -1.98
CA SER A 8 -0.63 -4.49 -1.42
C SER A 8 0.61 -5.33 -1.73
N ASP A 9 0.48 -6.66 -1.75
CA ASP A 9 1.58 -7.56 -2.11
C ASP A 9 1.94 -7.48 -3.60
N VAL A 10 0.95 -7.25 -4.47
CA VAL A 10 1.18 -7.00 -5.89
C VAL A 10 2.00 -5.74 -6.09
N TYR A 11 1.64 -4.64 -5.43
CA TYR A 11 2.35 -3.37 -5.56
C TYR A 11 3.78 -3.43 -5.06
N LYS A 12 4.07 -4.22 -4.01
CA LYS A 12 5.45 -4.47 -3.56
C LYS A 12 6.32 -5.08 -4.65
N ARG A 13 5.80 -6.13 -5.28
CA ARG A 13 6.53 -6.86 -6.32
C ARG A 13 6.70 -6.02 -7.58
N GLN A 14 5.74 -5.16 -7.87
CA GLN A 14 5.81 -4.17 -8.95
C GLN A 14 6.83 -3.05 -8.67
N ALA A 15 6.98 -2.65 -7.40
CA ALA A 15 7.96 -1.66 -7.01
C ALA A 15 9.39 -2.12 -7.32
N LEU A 16 9.71 -3.41 -7.13
CA LEU A 16 11.00 -3.97 -7.51
C LEU A 16 11.27 -3.79 -9.01
N LEU A 17 10.29 -4.09 -9.86
CA LEU A 17 10.39 -3.87 -11.30
C LEU A 17 10.57 -2.39 -11.64
N GLY A 18 9.86 -1.50 -10.95
CA GLY A 18 10.01 -0.06 -11.10
C GLY A 18 11.40 0.45 -10.73
N VAL A 19 11.94 -0.02 -9.61
CA VAL A 19 13.32 0.28 -9.19
C VAL A 19 14.32 -0.19 -10.24
N THR A 20 14.15 -1.40 -10.76
CA THR A 20 15.03 -1.95 -11.78
C THR A 20 15.04 -1.11 -13.06
N ILE A 21 13.86 -0.67 -13.51
CA ILE A 21 13.72 0.22 -14.66
C ILE A 21 14.36 1.59 -14.38
N ALA A 22 14.20 2.13 -13.16
CA ALA A 22 14.81 3.38 -12.77
C ALA A 22 16.33 3.35 -12.93
N TYR A 23 16.96 2.29 -12.44
CA TYR A 23 18.41 2.13 -12.53
C TYR A 23 18.89 1.85 -13.97
N THR A 24 18.10 1.16 -14.80
CA THR A 24 18.47 0.90 -16.20
C THR A 24 18.42 2.15 -17.07
N LEU A 25 17.48 3.05 -16.80
CA LEU A 25 17.23 4.25 -17.59
C LEU A 25 17.79 5.53 -16.94
N ASP A 26 18.49 5.41 -15.81
CA ASP A 26 18.98 6.54 -15.00
C ASP A 26 17.89 7.54 -14.65
N PHE A 27 16.73 7.01 -14.24
CA PHE A 27 15.51 7.76 -13.98
C PHE A 27 15.22 7.88 -12.48
N ASN A 28 14.40 8.86 -12.08
CA ASN A 28 13.99 9.00 -10.69
C ASN A 28 13.19 7.77 -10.23
N ILE A 29 13.64 7.14 -9.13
CA ILE A 29 13.09 5.89 -8.60
C ILE A 29 11.58 6.01 -8.31
N ALA A 30 11.14 7.11 -7.67
CA ALA A 30 9.74 7.30 -7.33
C ALA A 30 8.85 7.39 -8.59
N VAL A 31 9.32 8.11 -9.61
CA VAL A 31 8.60 8.25 -10.88
C VAL A 31 8.53 6.93 -11.64
N ALA A 32 9.62 6.17 -11.67
CA ALA A 32 9.64 4.86 -12.33
C ALA A 32 8.71 3.87 -11.64
N ILE A 33 8.69 3.81 -10.30
CA ILE A 33 7.76 2.98 -9.52
C ILE A 33 6.32 3.40 -9.79
N PHE A 34 6.03 4.69 -9.78
CA PHE A 34 4.69 5.19 -10.05
C PHE A 34 4.20 4.79 -11.45
N ILE A 35 5.03 4.98 -12.48
CA ILE A 35 4.68 4.64 -13.87
C ILE A 35 4.46 3.14 -14.01
N THR A 36 5.38 2.30 -13.54
CA THR A 36 5.28 0.85 -13.66
C THR A 36 4.08 0.30 -12.91
N SER A 37 3.86 0.76 -11.67
CA SER A 37 2.71 0.35 -10.87
C SER A 37 1.39 0.80 -11.50
N SER A 38 1.33 2.00 -12.06
CA SER A 38 0.15 2.51 -12.76
C SER A 38 -0.16 1.71 -14.03
N ILE A 39 0.86 1.36 -14.82
CA ILE A 39 0.68 0.53 -16.03
C ILE A 39 0.12 -0.84 -15.65
N ILE A 40 0.71 -1.51 -14.64
CA ILE A 40 0.28 -2.84 -14.22
C ILE A 40 -1.14 -2.78 -13.63
N ALA A 41 -1.47 -1.71 -12.89
CA ALA A 41 -2.80 -1.46 -12.38
C ALA A 41 -3.85 -1.34 -13.51
N LEU A 42 -3.54 -0.60 -14.56
CA LEU A 42 -4.41 -0.48 -15.73
C LEU A 42 -4.55 -1.79 -16.50
N ILE A 43 -3.47 -2.57 -16.60
CA ILE A 43 -3.50 -3.91 -17.19
C ILE A 43 -4.42 -4.81 -16.37
N LEU A 44 -4.31 -4.78 -15.02
CA LEU A 44 -5.16 -5.55 -14.12
C LEU A 44 -6.65 -5.26 -14.36
N VAL A 45 -7.05 -3.97 -14.32
CA VAL A 45 -8.44 -3.56 -14.52
C VAL A 45 -8.96 -4.01 -15.90
N LYS A 46 -8.12 -3.91 -16.93
CA LYS A 46 -8.47 -4.35 -18.28
C LYS A 46 -8.59 -5.87 -18.40
N LEU A 47 -7.72 -6.60 -17.71
CA LEU A 47 -7.70 -8.06 -17.73
C LEU A 47 -8.90 -8.64 -16.96
N GLU A 48 -9.24 -8.04 -15.82
CA GLU A 48 -10.40 -8.41 -14.99
C GLU A 48 -11.73 -8.32 -15.79
N ARG A 49 -11.81 -7.34 -16.71
CA ARG A 49 -12.98 -7.21 -17.60
C ARG A 49 -13.00 -8.23 -18.76
N LYS A 50 -11.84 -8.69 -19.21
CA LYS A 50 -11.73 -9.54 -20.40
C LYS A 50 -11.68 -11.03 -20.08
N THR A 51 -11.38 -11.38 -18.84
CA THR A 51 -11.20 -12.76 -18.42
C THR A 51 -12.22 -13.11 -17.34
N ASN A 52 -12.69 -14.35 -17.35
CA ASN A 52 -13.56 -14.88 -16.28
C ASN A 52 -12.74 -15.35 -15.06
N LEU A 53 -11.50 -14.89 -14.92
CA LEU A 53 -10.65 -15.26 -13.79
C LEU A 53 -11.00 -14.40 -12.58
N PRO A 54 -11.02 -14.99 -11.38
CA PRO A 54 -11.23 -14.23 -10.15
C PRO A 54 -10.11 -13.21 -9.97
N GLY A 55 -10.46 -12.02 -9.47
CA GLY A 55 -9.52 -10.90 -9.30
C GLY A 55 -8.27 -11.27 -8.49
N ASP A 56 -8.41 -12.14 -7.48
CA ASP A 56 -7.28 -12.61 -6.66
C ASP A 56 -6.27 -13.45 -7.47
N ALA A 57 -6.75 -14.25 -8.44
CA ALA A 57 -5.88 -15.02 -9.33
C ALA A 57 -5.09 -14.09 -10.28
N LEU A 58 -5.75 -13.06 -10.81
CA LEU A 58 -5.11 -12.05 -11.66
C LEU A 58 -4.09 -11.21 -10.89
N LEU A 59 -4.40 -10.85 -9.66
CA LEU A 59 -3.46 -10.18 -8.76
C LEU A 59 -2.22 -11.05 -8.52
N GLY A 60 -2.40 -12.32 -8.18
CA GLY A 60 -1.30 -13.26 -8.01
C GLY A 60 -0.44 -13.43 -9.26
N LEU A 61 -1.08 -13.59 -10.42
CA LEU A 61 -0.40 -13.71 -11.71
C LEU A 61 0.48 -12.49 -12.00
N LEU A 62 -0.09 -11.29 -11.90
CA LEU A 62 0.64 -10.04 -12.19
C LEU A 62 1.75 -9.77 -11.16
N ALA A 63 1.53 -10.11 -9.89
CA ALA A 63 2.54 -9.99 -8.85
C ALA A 63 3.76 -10.87 -9.12
N HIS A 64 3.54 -12.14 -9.42
CA HIS A 64 4.64 -13.07 -9.68
C HIS A 64 5.34 -12.78 -11.00
N SER A 65 4.58 -12.40 -12.03
CA SER A 65 5.15 -12.01 -13.32
C SER A 65 6.03 -10.76 -13.22
N SER A 66 5.57 -9.72 -12.52
CA SER A 66 6.35 -8.49 -12.32
C SER A 66 7.61 -8.73 -11.48
N LEU A 67 7.53 -9.57 -10.45
CA LEU A 67 8.68 -9.97 -9.66
C LEU A 67 9.69 -10.75 -10.52
N ALA A 68 9.23 -11.74 -11.29
CA ALA A 68 10.10 -12.54 -12.15
C ALA A 68 10.82 -11.68 -13.18
N VAL A 69 10.10 -10.80 -13.87
CA VAL A 69 10.70 -9.87 -14.84
C VAL A 69 11.69 -8.95 -14.16
N GLY A 70 11.34 -8.37 -12.98
CA GLY A 70 12.26 -7.52 -12.21
C GLY A 70 13.56 -8.24 -11.85
N LEU A 71 13.48 -9.49 -11.36
CA LEU A 71 14.65 -10.28 -11.01
C LEU A 71 15.52 -10.65 -12.23
N VAL A 72 14.89 -10.97 -13.35
CA VAL A 72 15.62 -11.26 -14.61
C VAL A 72 16.37 -10.01 -15.06
N VAL A 73 15.75 -8.84 -15.07
CA VAL A 73 16.42 -7.58 -15.46
C VAL A 73 17.54 -7.23 -14.50
N ILE A 74 17.36 -7.39 -13.18
CA ILE A 74 18.44 -7.22 -12.18
C ILE A 74 19.60 -8.16 -12.48
N GLY A 75 19.33 -9.41 -12.87
CA GLY A 75 20.37 -10.38 -13.21
C GLY A 75 21.26 -9.94 -14.39
N PHE A 76 20.76 -9.12 -15.31
CA PHE A 76 21.56 -8.51 -16.36
C PHE A 76 22.39 -7.30 -15.91
N LEU A 77 22.05 -6.68 -14.78
CA LEU A 77 22.68 -5.48 -14.24
C LEU A 77 23.77 -5.82 -13.21
N THR A 78 24.77 -6.62 -13.61
CA THR A 78 25.83 -7.11 -12.72
C THR A 78 26.69 -6.01 -12.09
N PHE A 79 26.65 -4.79 -12.60
CA PHE A 79 27.46 -3.65 -12.12
C PHE A 79 26.78 -2.78 -11.05
N ILE A 80 25.51 -2.99 -10.78
CA ILE A 80 24.76 -2.14 -9.83
C ILE A 80 24.66 -2.85 -8.47
N ARG A 81 25.26 -2.25 -7.44
CA ARG A 81 25.07 -2.67 -6.06
C ARG A 81 23.74 -2.10 -5.56
N PHE A 82 22.72 -2.94 -5.53
CA PHE A 82 21.44 -2.56 -4.93
C PHE A 82 21.56 -2.55 -3.42
N ASP A 83 21.27 -1.43 -2.79
CA ASP A 83 21.03 -1.39 -1.35
C ASP A 83 19.62 -1.95 -1.06
N ILE A 84 19.55 -3.28 -0.97
CA ILE A 84 18.31 -4.01 -0.67
C ILE A 84 17.80 -3.64 0.72
N MET A 85 18.70 -3.38 1.67
CA MET A 85 18.32 -3.01 3.04
C MET A 85 17.67 -1.62 3.08
N GLY A 86 18.25 -0.63 2.41
CA GLY A 86 17.64 0.70 2.29
C GLY A 86 16.27 0.65 1.58
N LEU A 87 16.12 -0.21 0.57
CA LEU A 87 14.83 -0.37 -0.13
C LEU A 87 13.75 -1.03 0.75
N LEU A 88 14.13 -2.04 1.54
CA LEU A 88 13.18 -2.79 2.38
C LEU A 88 12.76 -2.01 3.63
N PHE A 89 13.71 -1.38 4.30
CA PHE A 89 13.49 -0.75 5.60
C PHE A 89 13.34 0.77 5.50
N GLY A 90 13.70 1.36 4.34
CA GLY A 90 13.74 2.81 4.17
C GLY A 90 14.83 3.47 5.01
N ASP A 91 14.98 4.77 4.84
CA ASP A 91 15.83 5.59 5.68
C ASP A 91 15.06 6.84 6.13
N ILE A 92 14.41 6.74 7.29
CA ILE A 92 13.62 7.83 7.87
C ILE A 92 14.52 9.01 8.24
N LEU A 93 15.81 8.75 8.53
CA LEU A 93 16.76 9.78 8.92
C LEU A 93 17.33 10.56 7.73
N ALA A 94 17.28 10.00 6.53
CA ALA A 94 17.72 10.66 5.29
C ALA A 94 16.65 11.54 4.63
N VAL A 95 15.55 11.84 5.34
CA VAL A 95 14.43 12.64 4.82
C VAL A 95 14.84 14.10 4.70
N THR A 96 14.72 14.65 3.48
CA THR A 96 14.98 16.05 3.19
C THR A 96 13.72 16.92 3.30
N THR A 97 13.90 18.24 3.36
CA THR A 97 12.78 19.20 3.32
C THR A 97 11.96 19.11 2.04
N ASP A 98 12.62 18.78 0.91
CA ASP A 98 11.94 18.58 -0.38
C ASP A 98 11.08 17.32 -0.37
N ASP A 99 11.55 16.24 0.27
CA ASP A 99 10.75 15.03 0.46
C ASP A 99 9.49 15.32 1.30
N LEU A 100 9.61 16.15 2.34
CA LEU A 100 8.45 16.59 3.14
C LEU A 100 7.43 17.37 2.30
N LEU A 101 7.88 18.28 1.45
CA LEU A 101 6.98 19.01 0.55
C LEU A 101 6.25 18.07 -0.41
N ILE A 102 6.95 17.10 -0.98
CA ILE A 102 6.35 16.09 -1.87
C ILE A 102 5.28 15.28 -1.13
N ILE A 103 5.52 14.89 0.13
CA ILE A 103 4.54 14.17 0.94
C ILE A 103 3.31 15.01 1.24
N TRP A 104 3.48 16.26 1.66
CA TRP A 104 2.36 17.13 2.00
C TRP A 104 1.52 17.47 0.77
N ILE A 105 2.15 17.86 -0.34
CA ILE A 105 1.45 18.20 -1.58
C ILE A 105 0.82 16.95 -2.19
N GLY A 106 1.60 15.88 -2.33
CA GLY A 106 1.13 14.60 -2.88
C GLY A 106 0.01 13.99 -2.03
N GLY A 107 0.17 13.99 -0.71
CA GLY A 107 -0.85 13.53 0.23
C GLY A 107 -2.14 14.35 0.15
N ALA A 108 -2.04 15.67 0.06
CA ALA A 108 -3.20 16.54 -0.11
C ALA A 108 -3.96 16.27 -1.42
N ILE A 109 -3.23 16.10 -2.52
CA ILE A 109 -3.81 15.77 -3.83
C ILE A 109 -4.51 14.39 -3.76
N ILE A 110 -3.85 13.39 -3.18
CA ILE A 110 -4.41 12.04 -3.04
C ILE A 110 -5.70 12.06 -2.21
N LEU A 111 -5.72 12.76 -1.08
CA LEU A 111 -6.91 12.89 -0.24
C LEU A 111 -8.05 13.64 -0.95
N LEU A 112 -7.72 14.67 -1.72
CA LEU A 112 -8.70 15.40 -2.51
C LEU A 112 -9.31 14.52 -3.59
N VAL A 113 -8.51 13.79 -4.35
CA VAL A 113 -9.01 12.86 -5.39
C VAL A 113 -9.81 11.74 -4.76
N LEU A 114 -9.36 11.17 -3.63
CA LEU A 114 -10.09 10.14 -2.90
C LEU A 114 -11.47 10.63 -2.45
N LYS A 115 -11.56 11.88 -1.96
CA LYS A 115 -12.84 12.51 -1.59
C LYS A 115 -13.78 12.62 -2.78
N LEU A 116 -13.26 12.95 -3.97
CA LEU A 116 -14.06 13.07 -5.20
C LEU A 116 -14.63 11.71 -5.66
N ILE A 117 -13.84 10.65 -5.55
CA ILE A 117 -14.26 9.31 -5.98
C ILE A 117 -14.92 8.50 -4.84
N TRP A 118 -15.07 9.07 -3.64
CA TRP A 118 -15.57 8.34 -2.45
C TRP A 118 -16.92 7.67 -2.68
N LYS A 119 -17.87 8.42 -3.25
CA LYS A 119 -19.24 7.96 -3.50
C LYS A 119 -19.29 6.75 -4.43
N PRO A 120 -18.74 6.80 -5.66
CA PRO A 120 -18.74 5.65 -6.56
C PRO A 120 -17.87 4.50 -6.06
N LEU A 121 -16.78 4.77 -5.35
CA LEU A 121 -15.93 3.74 -4.77
C LEU A 121 -16.67 2.97 -3.68
N PHE A 122 -17.33 3.68 -2.76
CA PHE A 122 -18.09 3.06 -1.67
C PHE A 122 -19.30 2.28 -2.18
N ALA A 123 -20.08 2.85 -3.10
CA ALA A 123 -21.23 2.17 -3.70
C ALA A 123 -20.81 0.86 -4.40
N SER A 124 -19.68 0.85 -5.10
CA SER A 124 -19.16 -0.34 -5.78
C SER A 124 -18.73 -1.47 -4.82
N THR A 125 -18.35 -1.12 -3.58
CA THR A 125 -17.97 -2.13 -2.58
C THR A 125 -19.19 -2.80 -1.92
N VAL A 126 -20.32 -2.12 -1.92
CA VAL A 126 -21.58 -2.64 -1.36
C VAL A 126 -22.31 -3.50 -2.39
N ASN A 127 -22.56 -2.95 -3.56
CA ASN A 127 -23.16 -3.67 -4.68
C ASN A 127 -22.75 -3.03 -6.01
N TYR A 128 -21.96 -3.76 -6.79
CA TYR A 128 -21.41 -3.28 -8.06
C TYR A 128 -22.53 -3.02 -9.08
N GLU A 129 -23.46 -3.95 -9.24
CA GLU A 129 -24.54 -3.85 -10.24
C GLU A 129 -25.47 -2.69 -9.95
N LEU A 130 -25.79 -2.47 -8.67
CA LEU A 130 -26.62 -1.36 -8.24
C LEU A 130 -25.91 -0.01 -8.48
N ALA A 131 -24.61 0.07 -8.19
CA ALA A 131 -23.84 1.28 -8.45
C ALA A 131 -23.78 1.64 -9.93
N GLU A 132 -23.69 0.63 -10.81
CA GLU A 132 -23.72 0.82 -12.25
C GLU A 132 -25.12 1.25 -12.74
N ALA A 133 -26.19 0.65 -12.20
CA ALA A 133 -27.57 1.02 -12.51
C ALA A 133 -27.93 2.46 -12.09
N GLU A 134 -27.33 2.97 -11.00
CA GLU A 134 -27.44 4.37 -10.58
C GLU A 134 -26.62 5.34 -11.44
N GLY A 135 -25.94 4.86 -12.49
CA GLY A 135 -25.12 5.68 -13.39
C GLY A 135 -23.76 6.08 -12.83
N LEU A 136 -23.39 5.53 -11.67
CA LEU A 136 -22.04 5.65 -11.15
C LEU A 136 -21.09 4.83 -12.04
N LYS A 137 -19.83 5.26 -12.13
CA LYS A 137 -18.81 4.59 -12.95
C LYS A 137 -17.84 3.81 -12.03
N PRO A 138 -18.24 2.64 -11.49
CA PRO A 138 -17.47 1.92 -10.48
C PRO A 138 -16.07 1.54 -10.96
N ASP A 139 -15.93 1.14 -12.22
CA ASP A 139 -14.63 0.77 -12.80
C ASP A 139 -13.65 1.93 -12.87
N ARG A 140 -14.13 3.13 -13.20
CA ARG A 140 -13.28 4.32 -13.20
C ARG A 140 -12.83 4.66 -11.79
N ALA A 141 -13.73 4.57 -10.82
CA ALA A 141 -13.40 4.80 -9.41
C ALA A 141 -12.35 3.80 -8.92
N LYS A 142 -12.51 2.50 -9.26
CA LYS A 142 -11.57 1.43 -8.95
C LYS A 142 -10.20 1.68 -9.60
N ALA A 143 -10.15 2.05 -10.88
CA ALA A 143 -8.92 2.36 -11.58
C ALA A 143 -8.19 3.56 -10.96
N ILE A 144 -8.90 4.66 -10.67
CA ILE A 144 -8.32 5.84 -10.02
C ILE A 144 -7.79 5.47 -8.63
N PHE A 145 -8.57 4.73 -7.84
CA PHE A 145 -8.16 4.29 -6.50
C PHE A 145 -6.88 3.45 -6.55
N THR A 146 -6.76 2.56 -7.53
CA THR A 146 -5.56 1.74 -7.74
C THR A 146 -4.33 2.61 -8.08
N ILE A 147 -4.51 3.64 -8.92
CA ILE A 147 -3.45 4.60 -9.23
C ILE A 147 -3.06 5.42 -7.98
N LEU A 148 -4.04 5.81 -7.15
CA LEU A 148 -3.75 6.51 -5.89
C LEU A 148 -2.91 5.66 -4.93
N ILE A 149 -3.21 4.36 -4.80
CA ILE A 149 -2.38 3.44 -4.01
C ILE A 149 -0.96 3.38 -4.57
N ALA A 150 -0.80 3.26 -5.89
CA ALA A 150 0.52 3.27 -6.53
C ALA A 150 1.29 4.57 -6.26
N ALA A 151 0.60 5.72 -6.25
CA ALA A 151 1.20 7.01 -5.91
C ALA A 151 1.66 7.08 -4.46
N ILE A 152 0.84 6.59 -3.50
CA ILE A 152 1.22 6.51 -2.09
C ILE A 152 2.50 5.69 -1.91
N ILE A 153 2.54 4.50 -2.52
CA ILE A 153 3.70 3.60 -2.42
C ILE A 153 4.94 4.28 -3.03
N ALA A 154 4.81 4.88 -4.21
CA ALA A 154 5.92 5.54 -4.89
C ALA A 154 6.52 6.72 -4.08
N ILE A 155 5.67 7.52 -3.43
CA ILE A 155 6.12 8.62 -2.57
C ILE A 155 6.78 8.09 -1.28
N SER A 156 6.22 7.05 -0.70
CA SER A 156 6.61 6.57 0.62
C SER A 156 7.81 5.62 0.61
N ILE A 157 8.12 4.97 -0.53
CA ILE A 157 9.10 3.87 -0.58
C ILE A 157 10.50 4.30 -0.16
N LYS A 158 10.92 5.50 -0.54
CA LYS A 158 12.25 6.04 -0.24
C LYS A 158 12.46 6.23 1.27
N MET A 159 11.43 6.65 1.97
CA MET A 159 11.51 7.05 3.37
C MET A 159 11.16 5.93 4.34
N VAL A 160 10.10 5.21 4.02
CA VAL A 160 9.45 4.25 4.91
C VAL A 160 9.87 2.82 4.57
N GLY A 161 10.31 2.60 3.35
CA GLY A 161 10.67 1.27 2.85
C GLY A 161 9.47 0.38 2.56
N LEU A 162 9.72 -0.63 1.76
CA LEU A 162 8.69 -1.51 1.22
C LEU A 162 7.97 -2.32 2.29
N LEU A 163 8.70 -2.77 3.30
CA LEU A 163 8.20 -3.62 4.38
C LEU A 163 7.28 -2.84 5.32
N LEU A 164 7.68 -1.62 5.67
CA LEU A 164 6.91 -0.80 6.61
C LEU A 164 5.62 -0.27 5.99
N ILE A 165 5.64 0.15 4.70
CA ILE A 165 4.44 0.61 3.99
C ILE A 165 3.33 -0.45 4.06
N THR A 166 3.68 -1.70 3.81
CA THR A 166 2.70 -2.79 3.82
C THR A 166 2.21 -3.14 5.21
N GLY A 167 3.09 -3.15 6.20
CA GLY A 167 2.71 -3.34 7.60
C GLY A 167 1.73 -2.26 8.06
N LEU A 168 2.02 -0.99 7.80
CA LEU A 168 1.15 0.14 8.16
C LEU A 168 -0.15 0.19 7.37
N LEU A 169 -0.18 -0.31 6.14
CA LEU A 169 -1.41 -0.33 5.35
C LEU A 169 -2.37 -1.44 5.80
N ILE A 170 -1.84 -2.59 6.18
CA ILE A 170 -2.64 -3.80 6.45
C ILE A 170 -3.00 -3.91 7.94
N ILE A 171 -2.02 -3.79 8.84
CA ILE A 171 -2.21 -4.13 10.26
C ILE A 171 -3.20 -3.20 10.96
N PRO A 172 -3.09 -1.85 10.89
CA PRO A 172 -4.05 -0.95 11.51
C PRO A 172 -5.45 -1.08 10.92
N THR A 173 -5.53 -1.34 9.60
CA THR A 173 -6.81 -1.52 8.91
C THR A 173 -7.51 -2.81 9.34
N ALA A 174 -6.76 -3.90 9.50
CA ALA A 174 -7.28 -5.18 9.99
C ALA A 174 -7.77 -5.06 11.45
N MET A 175 -7.03 -4.35 12.30
CA MET A 175 -7.44 -4.03 13.67
C MET A 175 -8.74 -3.22 13.69
N ALA A 176 -8.79 -2.14 12.92
CA ALA A 176 -9.93 -1.23 12.87
C ALA A 176 -11.20 -1.93 12.39
N ARG A 177 -11.08 -2.89 11.46
CA ARG A 177 -12.21 -3.68 10.96
C ARG A 177 -12.88 -4.51 12.04
N ASN A 178 -12.11 -5.07 12.97
CA ASN A 178 -12.66 -5.89 14.04
C ASN A 178 -13.42 -5.07 15.11
N ILE A 179 -13.15 -3.76 15.19
CA ILE A 179 -13.70 -2.87 16.23
C ILE A 179 -14.85 -2.03 15.67
N SER A 180 -14.97 -1.90 14.34
CA SER A 180 -15.89 -0.95 13.71
C SER A 180 -17.09 -1.62 13.04
N ASP A 181 -18.28 -1.10 13.34
CA ASP A 181 -19.55 -1.49 12.70
C ASP A 181 -19.82 -0.69 11.42
N ASN A 182 -19.13 0.46 11.24
CA ASN A 182 -19.33 1.37 10.12
C ASN A 182 -18.01 1.69 9.40
N PRO A 183 -18.00 1.81 8.05
CA PRO A 183 -16.81 2.15 7.28
C PRO A 183 -16.13 3.47 7.71
N GLN A 184 -16.90 4.47 8.12
CA GLN A 184 -16.34 5.74 8.61
C GLN A 184 -15.57 5.56 9.92
N LYS A 185 -16.12 4.80 10.87
CA LYS A 185 -15.44 4.45 12.11
C LYS A 185 -14.18 3.62 11.83
N MET A 186 -14.25 2.69 10.88
CA MET A 186 -13.11 1.90 10.46
C MET A 186 -11.94 2.77 9.97
N VAL A 187 -12.20 3.79 9.16
CA VAL A 187 -11.17 4.74 8.70
C VAL A 187 -10.55 5.48 9.88
N ILE A 188 -11.37 6.01 10.79
CA ILE A 188 -10.88 6.75 11.97
C ILE A 188 -10.00 5.86 12.85
N PHE A 189 -10.47 4.66 13.20
CA PHE A 189 -9.70 3.73 14.03
C PHE A 189 -8.42 3.24 13.34
N SER A 190 -8.44 3.08 12.02
CA SER A 190 -7.25 2.75 11.23
C SER A 190 -6.20 3.85 11.28
N ILE A 191 -6.61 5.12 11.17
CA ILE A 191 -5.71 6.28 11.29
C ILE A 191 -5.13 6.36 12.69
N ILE A 192 -5.95 6.26 13.73
CA ILE A 192 -5.49 6.31 15.12
C ILE A 192 -4.53 5.14 15.40
N GLY A 193 -4.87 3.93 14.99
CA GLY A 193 -4.01 2.76 15.14
C GLY A 193 -2.69 2.90 14.42
N GLY A 194 -2.68 3.44 13.20
CA GLY A 194 -1.48 3.74 12.44
C GLY A 194 -0.58 4.76 13.13
N LEU A 195 -1.16 5.88 13.60
CA LEU A 195 -0.41 6.92 14.32
C LEU A 195 0.19 6.40 15.62
N LEU A 196 -0.56 5.65 16.41
CA LEU A 196 -0.07 5.02 17.63
C LEU A 196 1.06 4.01 17.35
N SER A 197 0.94 3.23 16.28
CA SER A 197 1.97 2.27 15.87
C SER A 197 3.27 2.97 15.50
N VAL A 198 3.20 4.08 14.77
CA VAL A 198 4.38 4.89 14.41
C VAL A 198 5.02 5.50 15.67
N PHE A 199 4.21 6.11 16.53
CA PHE A 199 4.71 6.75 17.75
C PHE A 199 5.39 5.74 18.68
N LEU A 200 4.73 4.62 19.00
CA LEU A 200 5.27 3.59 19.87
C LEU A 200 6.48 2.87 19.23
N GLY A 201 6.44 2.65 17.92
CA GLY A 201 7.53 2.03 17.19
C GLY A 201 8.79 2.89 17.17
N LEU A 202 8.66 4.19 16.93
CA LEU A 202 9.79 5.12 16.97
C LEU A 202 10.34 5.27 18.39
N PHE A 203 9.47 5.37 19.40
CA PHE A 203 9.89 5.43 20.79
C PHE A 203 10.66 4.17 21.20
N SER A 204 10.15 2.98 20.87
CA SER A 204 10.85 1.72 21.16
C SER A 204 12.16 1.60 20.36
N SER A 205 12.21 2.09 19.14
CA SER A 205 13.42 2.12 18.33
C SER A 205 14.53 2.95 18.97
N LEU A 206 14.17 4.10 19.53
CA LEU A 206 15.10 4.97 20.25
C LEU A 206 15.61 4.33 21.54
N GLU A 207 14.73 3.72 22.33
CA GLU A 207 15.10 3.11 23.64
C GLU A 207 15.95 1.88 23.47
N PHE A 208 15.64 1.01 22.49
CA PHE A 208 16.32 -0.26 22.27
C PHE A 208 17.40 -0.24 21.18
N ASN A 209 17.69 0.94 20.57
CA ASN A 209 18.62 1.06 19.46
C ASN A 209 18.35 0.06 18.31
N THR A 210 17.07 -0.12 17.97
CA THR A 210 16.62 -1.05 16.92
C THR A 210 16.27 -0.29 15.63
N PRO A 211 16.29 -0.93 14.44
CA PRO A 211 15.88 -0.29 13.21
C PRO A 211 14.44 0.20 13.29
N SER A 212 14.18 1.46 12.90
CA SER A 212 12.89 2.13 13.06
C SER A 212 11.75 1.44 12.30
N GLY A 213 11.98 0.99 11.06
CA GLY A 213 10.98 0.32 10.24
C GLY A 213 10.40 -0.94 10.90
N PRO A 214 11.22 -1.97 11.21
CA PRO A 214 10.77 -3.16 11.92
C PRO A 214 10.12 -2.88 13.27
N SER A 215 10.61 -1.90 14.02
CA SER A 215 10.05 -1.53 15.34
C SER A 215 8.62 -0.99 15.22
N ILE A 216 8.33 -0.19 14.19
CA ILE A 216 6.98 0.32 13.92
C ILE A 216 6.03 -0.83 13.54
N VAL A 217 6.48 -1.77 12.70
CA VAL A 217 5.66 -2.95 12.32
C VAL A 217 5.39 -3.84 13.54
N ALA A 218 6.39 -4.06 14.39
CA ALA A 218 6.22 -4.82 15.62
C ALA A 218 5.22 -4.14 16.58
N ALA A 219 5.31 -2.82 16.76
CA ALA A 219 4.36 -2.05 17.55
C ALA A 219 2.94 -2.16 16.98
N ALA A 220 2.77 -2.06 15.65
CA ALA A 220 1.49 -2.23 14.98
C ALA A 220 0.90 -3.63 15.22
N LEU A 221 1.73 -4.67 15.15
CA LEU A 221 1.33 -6.05 15.39
C LEU A 221 0.86 -6.24 16.85
N ILE A 222 1.62 -5.74 17.81
CA ILE A 222 1.26 -5.83 19.25
C ILE A 222 -0.06 -5.13 19.51
N LEU A 223 -0.25 -3.91 19.01
CA LEU A 223 -1.51 -3.18 19.13
C LEU A 223 -2.69 -3.95 18.51
N SER A 224 -2.48 -4.54 17.34
CA SER A 224 -3.51 -5.35 16.66
C SER A 224 -3.86 -6.59 17.47
N LEU A 225 -2.89 -7.32 18.02
CA LEU A 225 -3.12 -8.53 18.80
C LEU A 225 -3.87 -8.24 20.12
N ILE A 226 -3.54 -7.15 20.80
CA ILE A 226 -4.24 -6.71 22.02
C ILE A 226 -5.73 -6.51 21.73
N HIS A 227 -6.05 -5.77 20.66
CA HIS A 227 -7.43 -5.45 20.32
C HIS A 227 -8.22 -6.66 19.77
N ILE A 228 -7.56 -7.56 19.02
CA ILE A 228 -8.20 -8.81 18.56
C ILE A 228 -8.53 -9.72 19.73
N SER A 229 -7.65 -9.83 20.72
CA SER A 229 -7.87 -10.68 21.89
C SER A 229 -9.00 -10.19 22.81
N GLU A 230 -9.19 -8.88 22.94
CA GLU A 230 -10.29 -8.30 23.71
C GLU A 230 -11.66 -8.56 23.07
N HIS A 231 -11.75 -8.52 21.75
CA HIS A 231 -13.02 -8.76 21.05
C HIS A 231 -13.47 -10.22 21.18
N THR A 232 -12.54 -11.16 21.15
CA THR A 232 -12.84 -12.59 21.31
C THR A 232 -13.37 -12.92 22.71
N ARG A 233 -13.02 -12.14 23.72
CA ARG A 233 -13.58 -12.26 25.08
C ARG A 233 -15.02 -11.79 25.19
N ARG A 234 -15.42 -10.74 24.44
CA ARG A 234 -16.80 -10.19 24.51
C ARG A 234 -17.83 -11.06 23.80
N VAL A 235 -17.41 -11.91 22.86
CA VAL A 235 -18.33 -12.81 22.12
C VAL A 235 -18.56 -14.14 22.86
N ARG A 236 -17.82 -14.43 23.94
CA ARG A 236 -17.94 -15.66 24.74
C ARG A 236 -18.79 -15.52 26.01
N ILE A 237 -19.47 -14.41 26.22
CA ILE A 237 -20.48 -14.20 27.24
C ILE A 237 -21.85 -13.99 26.54
#